data_cf698e3693e401cda28bbaaad1db002f
#
_entry.id   cf698e3693e401cda28bbaaad1db002f
#
_cell.length_a   1.000
_cell.length_b   1.000
_cell.length_c   1.000
_cell.angle_alpha   90.00
_cell.angle_beta   90.00
_cell.angle_gamma   90.00
#
_symmetry.space_group_name_H-M   'P 1'
#
loop_
_entity.id
_entity.type
_entity.pdbx_description
1 polymer ?
#
loop_
_entity_poly.entity_id
_entity_poly.type
_entity_poly.pdbx_seq_one_letter_code
_entity_poly.pdbx_strand_id
1 'polypeptide(L)'
;TLSEYLKDEKLASYNIDNLKQIIEDSKINFNIKTIKWDEDGSEKSTSAEVASILGMILTFIIYMFIIMYGGMVMQGVMEEKTNRIIEVMISSVKPFDLMMGKIIGIGFVGLTQVFLWGILTTVLVSGSLFFFGGNTSPEDMMTAQMTAQGINDVAAGSSDISIQVQEIINSINFGMIGTCFVLYFIGGYLLYAALFAAIGSALEQQEDTQQFMTPIMLLMAFSLYAGIYSMNNPDGPLAFWCSMIPFTSPIVMMVRLPFDIPVWELALSFA
;
A
#
# COMPACT_ATOMS: atom_id res chain seq x y z
N THR A 1 0.42 8.81 -32.20
CA THR A 1 -0.81 9.57 -31.90
C THR A 1 -0.92 10.82 -32.76
N LEU A 2 -2.12 11.41 -32.95
CA LEU A 2 -2.35 12.58 -33.80
C LEU A 2 -1.44 13.77 -33.39
N SER A 3 -1.12 13.90 -32.11
CA SER A 3 -0.24 14.96 -31.60
C SER A 3 1.22 14.78 -32.02
N GLU A 4 1.69 13.55 -32.16
CA GLU A 4 3.03 13.24 -32.67
C GLU A 4 3.14 13.54 -34.16
N TYR A 5 2.11 13.20 -34.92
CA TYR A 5 2.06 13.48 -36.35
C TYR A 5 2.12 14.98 -36.65
N LEU A 6 1.31 15.77 -35.92
CA LEU A 6 1.30 17.22 -36.04
C LEU A 6 2.62 17.87 -35.56
N LYS A 7 3.28 17.27 -34.58
CA LYS A 7 4.59 17.70 -34.09
C LYS A 7 5.68 17.44 -35.13
N ASP A 8 5.66 16.25 -35.74
CA ASP A 8 6.61 15.88 -36.81
C ASP A 8 6.43 16.72 -38.08
N GLU A 9 5.20 17.02 -38.47
CA GLU A 9 4.88 17.89 -39.59
C GLU A 9 5.35 19.34 -39.35
N LYS A 10 5.14 19.85 -38.13
CA LYS A 10 5.61 21.16 -37.71
C LYS A 10 7.13 21.24 -37.64
N LEU A 11 7.81 20.19 -37.20
CA LEU A 11 9.28 20.08 -37.19
C LEU A 11 9.85 20.04 -38.58
N ALA A 12 9.20 19.33 -39.51
CA ALA A 12 9.61 19.28 -40.93
C ALA A 12 9.49 20.65 -41.64
N SER A 13 8.56 21.51 -41.21
CA SER A 13 8.37 22.84 -41.79
C SER A 13 9.53 23.83 -41.51
N TYR A 14 10.36 23.56 -40.49
CA TYR A 14 11.51 24.43 -40.18
C TYR A 14 12.75 24.18 -41.02
N ASN A 15 12.75 23.14 -41.87
CA ASN A 15 13.79 22.84 -42.87
C ASN A 15 15.24 22.84 -42.33
N ILE A 16 15.42 22.39 -41.09
CA ILE A 16 16.72 22.24 -40.41
C ILE A 16 17.17 20.79 -40.58
N ASP A 17 18.29 20.57 -41.28
CA ASP A 17 18.88 19.25 -41.42
C ASP A 17 19.22 18.66 -40.04
N ASN A 18 18.79 17.43 -39.80
CA ASN A 18 19.01 16.67 -38.56
C ASN A 18 18.32 17.24 -37.32
N LEU A 19 17.24 18.02 -37.43
CA LEU A 19 16.51 18.58 -36.27
C LEU A 19 16.02 17.50 -35.29
N LYS A 20 15.61 16.32 -35.79
CA LYS A 20 15.24 15.18 -34.93
C LYS A 20 16.40 14.70 -34.07
N GLN A 21 17.61 14.63 -34.66
CA GLN A 21 18.82 14.20 -33.95
C GLN A 21 19.25 15.24 -32.90
N ILE A 22 19.17 16.52 -33.24
CA ILE A 22 19.45 17.63 -32.30
C ILE A 22 18.49 17.64 -31.12
N ILE A 23 17.20 17.36 -31.35
CA ILE A 23 16.20 17.29 -30.29
C ILE A 23 16.42 16.04 -29.41
N GLU A 24 16.83 14.92 -30.01
CA GLU A 24 17.13 13.69 -29.28
C GLU A 24 18.40 13.83 -28.44
N ASP A 25 19.45 14.43 -29.00
CA ASP A 25 20.71 14.74 -28.30
C ASP A 25 20.52 15.85 -27.23
N SER A 26 19.55 16.75 -27.42
CA SER A 26 19.23 17.80 -26.43
C SER A 26 18.31 17.33 -25.32
N LYS A 27 17.70 16.13 -25.40
CA LYS A 27 16.95 15.52 -24.29
C LYS A 27 17.92 15.05 -23.20
N ILE A 28 18.39 15.98 -22.40
CA ILE A 28 19.12 15.64 -21.19
C ILE A 28 18.08 15.11 -20.19
N ASN A 29 18.05 13.81 -19.98
CA ASN A 29 17.30 13.21 -18.87
C ASN A 29 18.03 13.55 -17.57
N PHE A 30 17.58 14.62 -16.92
CA PHE A 30 17.99 14.91 -15.55
C PHE A 30 17.30 13.94 -14.61
N ASN A 31 17.99 12.91 -14.20
CA ASN A 31 17.57 12.10 -13.07
C ASN A 31 17.99 12.85 -11.80
N ILE A 32 17.11 13.70 -11.29
CA ILE A 32 17.35 14.43 -10.04
C ILE A 32 17.15 13.42 -8.92
N LYS A 33 18.23 12.84 -8.42
CA LYS A 33 18.19 12.05 -7.18
C LYS A 33 17.89 13.00 -6.02
N THR A 34 16.73 12.83 -5.42
CA THR A 34 16.41 13.53 -4.18
C THR A 34 17.20 12.86 -3.06
N ILE A 35 18.26 13.50 -2.59
CA ILE A 35 19.07 13.04 -1.47
C ILE A 35 18.51 13.69 -0.22
N LYS A 36 18.06 12.87 0.74
CA LYS A 36 17.69 13.34 2.08
C LYS A 36 18.96 13.35 2.93
N TRP A 37 19.32 14.50 3.46
CA TRP A 37 20.43 14.64 4.40
C TRP A 37 19.91 14.24 5.78
N ASP A 38 20.60 13.30 6.43
CA ASP A 38 20.36 12.99 7.84
C ASP A 38 21.02 14.03 8.73
N GLU A 39 20.60 14.17 9.98
CA GLU A 39 21.17 15.11 10.94
C GLU A 39 22.70 14.90 11.16
N ASP A 40 23.19 13.69 10.89
CA ASP A 40 24.62 13.33 10.94
C ASP A 40 25.41 13.63 9.65
N GLY A 41 24.81 14.26 8.65
CA GLY A 41 25.47 14.63 7.39
C GLY A 41 25.82 13.44 6.47
N SER A 42 25.31 12.24 6.73
CA SER A 42 25.46 11.08 5.87
C SER A 42 24.42 11.08 4.75
N GLU A 43 24.86 10.82 3.52
CA GLU A 43 23.99 10.68 2.36
C GLU A 43 23.24 9.33 2.46
N LYS A 44 21.97 9.34 2.88
CA LYS A 44 21.09 8.20 2.68
C LYS A 44 20.47 8.30 1.28
N SER A 45 21.06 7.61 0.33
CA SER A 45 20.51 7.46 -1.02
C SER A 45 19.37 6.43 -1.04
N THR A 46 18.33 6.67 -0.23
CA THR A 46 17.09 5.93 -0.44
C THR A 46 16.48 6.48 -1.71
N SER A 47 16.45 5.70 -2.78
CA SER A 47 15.75 6.17 -3.97
C SER A 47 14.28 6.35 -3.56
N ALA A 48 13.81 7.59 -3.59
CA ALA A 48 12.43 7.96 -3.23
C ALA A 48 11.41 7.11 -4.02
N GLU A 49 11.81 6.63 -5.18
CA GLU A 49 11.02 5.72 -6.03
C GLU A 49 10.77 4.37 -5.37
N VAL A 50 11.80 3.73 -4.79
CA VAL A 50 11.62 2.41 -4.14
C VAL A 50 10.82 2.55 -2.86
N ALA A 51 11.05 3.60 -2.07
CA ALA A 51 10.25 3.90 -0.89
C ALA A 51 8.77 4.13 -1.27
N SER A 52 8.51 4.86 -2.36
CA SER A 52 7.17 5.11 -2.88
C SER A 52 6.47 3.81 -3.30
N ILE A 53 7.15 2.96 -4.06
CA ILE A 53 6.60 1.68 -4.52
C ILE A 53 6.29 0.77 -3.33
N LEU A 54 7.21 0.66 -2.37
CA LEU A 54 7.01 -0.13 -1.15
C LEU A 54 5.81 0.40 -0.35
N GLY A 55 5.75 1.70 -0.12
CA GLY A 55 4.64 2.35 0.57
C GLY A 55 3.30 2.12 -0.13
N MET A 56 3.27 2.20 -1.47
CA MET A 56 2.07 1.92 -2.26
C MET A 56 1.59 0.47 -2.11
N ILE A 57 2.51 -0.49 -2.20
CA ILE A 57 2.20 -1.92 -2.04
C ILE A 57 1.61 -2.17 -0.64
N LEU A 58 2.24 -1.67 0.41
CA LEU A 58 1.77 -1.82 1.79
C LEU A 58 0.39 -1.18 1.99
N THR A 59 0.18 0.01 1.45
CA THR A 59 -1.11 0.71 1.47
C THR A 59 -2.20 -0.09 0.78
N PHE A 60 -1.90 -0.62 -0.42
CA PHE A 60 -2.88 -1.40 -1.18
C PHE A 60 -3.24 -2.70 -0.47
N ILE A 61 -2.27 -3.35 0.16
CA ILE A 61 -2.50 -4.55 0.96
C ILE A 61 -3.44 -4.23 2.13
N ILE A 62 -3.14 -3.21 2.95
CA ILE A 62 -4.00 -2.83 4.08
C ILE A 62 -5.41 -2.44 3.60
N TYR A 63 -5.51 -1.63 2.55
CA TYR A 63 -6.77 -1.22 1.95
C TYR A 63 -7.64 -2.41 1.56
N MET A 64 -7.07 -3.36 0.82
CA MET A 64 -7.77 -4.58 0.39
C MET A 64 -8.20 -5.46 1.57
N PHE A 65 -7.32 -5.61 2.57
CA PHE A 65 -7.63 -6.41 3.75
C PHE A 65 -8.75 -5.78 4.57
N ILE A 66 -8.74 -4.48 4.80
CA ILE A 66 -9.80 -3.79 5.54
C ILE A 66 -11.15 -3.96 4.85
N ILE A 67 -11.24 -3.78 3.52
CA ILE A 67 -12.48 -3.96 2.78
C ILE A 67 -12.96 -5.41 2.85
N MET A 68 -12.07 -6.35 2.59
CA MET A 68 -12.44 -7.77 2.52
C MET A 68 -12.92 -8.28 3.90
N TYR A 69 -12.12 -8.08 4.94
CA TYR A 69 -12.48 -8.59 6.27
C TYR A 69 -13.55 -7.75 6.96
N GLY A 70 -13.59 -6.43 6.75
CA GLY A 70 -14.70 -5.59 7.19
C GLY A 70 -16.02 -6.01 6.56
N GLY A 71 -16.03 -6.27 5.26
CA GLY A 71 -17.19 -6.81 4.54
C GLY A 71 -17.65 -8.16 5.09
N MET A 72 -16.71 -9.06 5.43
CA MET A 72 -17.03 -10.36 6.07
C MET A 72 -17.68 -10.18 7.44
N VAL A 73 -17.21 -9.22 8.25
CA VAL A 73 -17.85 -8.89 9.54
C VAL A 73 -19.29 -8.44 9.34
N MET A 74 -19.53 -7.52 8.42
CA MET A 74 -20.86 -7.01 8.10
C MET A 74 -21.79 -8.14 7.64
N GLN A 75 -21.36 -8.95 6.67
CA GLN A 75 -22.14 -10.09 6.16
C GLN A 75 -22.50 -11.07 7.29
N GLY A 76 -21.51 -11.42 8.11
CA GLY A 76 -21.75 -12.33 9.23
C GLY A 76 -22.75 -11.78 10.25
N VAL A 77 -22.76 -10.47 10.51
CA VAL A 77 -23.77 -9.84 11.39
C VAL A 77 -25.16 -9.90 10.77
N MET A 78 -25.24 -9.63 9.46
CA MET A 78 -26.51 -9.68 8.73
C MET A 78 -27.09 -11.11 8.67
N GLU A 79 -26.27 -12.11 8.41
CA GLU A 79 -26.70 -13.50 8.36
C GLU A 79 -27.31 -13.97 9.68
N GLU A 80 -26.69 -13.61 10.80
CA GLU A 80 -27.21 -13.94 12.16
C GLU A 80 -28.55 -13.25 12.43
N LYS A 81 -28.71 -12.00 11.98
CA LYS A 81 -29.97 -11.25 12.11
C LYS A 81 -31.08 -11.86 11.26
N THR A 82 -30.78 -12.15 9.98
CA THR A 82 -31.77 -12.68 9.03
C THR A 82 -32.22 -14.09 9.41
N ASN A 83 -31.32 -14.91 9.92
CA ASN A 83 -31.62 -16.28 10.35
C ASN A 83 -32.23 -16.37 11.76
N ARG A 84 -32.52 -15.22 12.40
CA ARG A 84 -33.04 -15.13 13.79
C ARG A 84 -32.20 -15.86 14.84
N ILE A 85 -30.94 -16.15 14.52
CA ILE A 85 -30.00 -16.80 15.42
C ILE A 85 -29.74 -15.90 16.65
N ILE A 86 -29.75 -14.59 16.41
CA ILE A 86 -29.59 -13.59 17.47
C ILE A 86 -30.62 -13.76 18.59
N GLU A 87 -31.89 -14.03 18.27
CA GLU A 87 -32.96 -14.17 19.27
C GLU A 87 -32.69 -15.33 20.24
N VAL A 88 -32.14 -16.43 19.73
CA VAL A 88 -31.78 -17.61 20.53
C VAL A 88 -30.49 -17.36 21.32
N MET A 89 -29.51 -16.70 20.75
CA MET A 89 -28.21 -16.48 21.38
C MET A 89 -28.21 -15.40 22.45
N ILE A 90 -29.03 -14.34 22.29
CA ILE A 90 -29.16 -13.26 23.29
C ILE A 90 -29.69 -13.78 24.65
N SER A 91 -30.41 -14.90 24.66
CA SER A 91 -30.86 -15.53 25.89
C SER A 91 -29.69 -16.09 26.72
N SER A 92 -28.55 -16.38 26.10
CA SER A 92 -27.42 -17.05 26.74
C SER A 92 -26.15 -16.18 26.82
N VAL A 93 -25.94 -15.22 25.92
CA VAL A 93 -24.73 -14.40 25.79
C VAL A 93 -25.09 -12.93 25.58
N LYS A 94 -24.27 -12.01 26.11
CA LYS A 94 -24.46 -10.58 25.87
C LYS A 94 -24.20 -10.23 24.41
N PRO A 95 -25.05 -9.38 23.78
CA PRO A 95 -24.88 -9.01 22.36
C PRO A 95 -23.51 -8.40 22.04
N PHE A 96 -22.93 -7.65 22.96
CA PHE A 96 -21.61 -7.06 22.82
C PHE A 96 -20.50 -8.12 22.70
N ASP A 97 -20.55 -9.15 23.56
CA ASP A 97 -19.53 -10.21 23.58
C ASP A 97 -19.59 -11.05 22.29
N LEU A 98 -20.80 -11.25 21.75
CA LEU A 98 -21.00 -11.93 20.48
C LEU A 98 -20.38 -11.16 19.31
N MET A 99 -20.68 -9.86 19.20
CA MET A 99 -20.16 -9.01 18.16
C MET A 99 -18.63 -8.86 18.25
N MET A 100 -18.12 -8.67 19.47
CA MET A 100 -16.68 -8.56 19.70
C MET A 100 -15.97 -9.87 19.36
N GLY A 101 -16.53 -11.00 19.74
CA GLY A 101 -16.00 -12.32 19.39
C GLY A 101 -15.89 -12.52 17.87
N LYS A 102 -16.89 -12.07 17.11
CA LYS A 102 -16.87 -12.13 15.64
C LYS A 102 -15.80 -11.23 15.03
N ILE A 103 -15.73 -9.96 15.47
CA ILE A 103 -14.72 -9.02 15.01
C ILE A 103 -13.32 -9.57 15.27
N ILE A 104 -13.05 -10.02 16.50
CA ILE A 104 -11.75 -10.59 16.87
C ILE A 104 -11.48 -11.87 16.08
N GLY A 105 -12.45 -12.76 15.94
CA GLY A 105 -12.30 -14.02 15.19
C GLY A 105 -11.92 -13.79 13.74
N ILE A 106 -12.65 -12.93 13.03
CA ILE A 106 -12.34 -12.58 11.63
C ILE A 106 -10.98 -11.85 11.53
N GLY A 107 -10.65 -10.99 12.51
CA GLY A 107 -9.35 -10.33 12.58
C GLY A 107 -8.18 -11.32 12.69
N PHE A 108 -8.33 -12.36 13.51
CA PHE A 108 -7.33 -13.43 13.60
C PHE A 108 -7.18 -14.21 12.30
N VAL A 109 -8.28 -14.44 11.57
CA VAL A 109 -8.20 -15.05 10.23
C VAL A 109 -7.37 -14.17 9.29
N GLY A 110 -7.61 -12.84 9.29
CA GLY A 110 -6.83 -11.90 8.52
C GLY A 110 -5.34 -11.92 8.87
N LEU A 111 -5.02 -11.87 10.16
CA LEU A 111 -3.63 -11.95 10.63
C LEU A 111 -2.95 -13.27 10.24
N THR A 112 -3.62 -14.39 10.43
CA THR A 112 -3.06 -15.70 10.05
C THR A 112 -2.84 -15.79 8.55
N GLN A 113 -3.71 -15.19 7.74
CA GLN A 113 -3.54 -15.16 6.29
C GLN A 113 -2.33 -14.32 5.87
N VAL A 114 -2.13 -13.13 6.44
CA VAL A 114 -0.93 -12.31 6.20
C VAL A 114 0.33 -13.09 6.55
N PHE A 115 0.34 -13.74 7.72
CA PHE A 115 1.47 -14.52 8.17
C PHE A 115 1.76 -15.72 7.26
N LEU A 116 0.72 -16.42 6.82
CA LEU A 116 0.83 -17.56 5.90
C LEU A 116 1.37 -17.10 4.52
N TRP A 117 0.88 -15.97 4.00
CA TRP A 117 1.40 -15.39 2.76
C TRP A 117 2.88 -15.00 2.89
N GLY A 118 3.28 -14.42 4.03
CA GLY A 118 4.69 -14.09 4.31
C GLY A 118 5.58 -15.34 4.29
N ILE A 119 5.16 -16.41 4.97
CA ILE A 119 5.89 -17.69 4.95
C ILE A 119 5.93 -18.26 3.54
N LEU A 120 4.78 -18.31 2.85
CA LEU A 120 4.69 -18.86 1.50
C LEU A 120 5.61 -18.13 0.52
N THR A 121 5.62 -16.80 0.59
CA THR A 121 6.49 -15.95 -0.25
C THR A 121 7.96 -16.26 0.04
N THR A 122 8.34 -16.36 1.31
CA THR A 122 9.72 -16.69 1.72
C THR A 122 10.12 -18.07 1.22
N VAL A 123 9.25 -19.06 1.35
CA VAL A 123 9.50 -20.44 0.89
C VAL A 123 9.59 -20.50 -0.64
N LEU A 124 8.72 -19.79 -1.36
CA LEU A 124 8.76 -19.74 -2.83
C LEU A 124 10.05 -19.06 -3.33
N VAL A 125 10.43 -17.94 -2.73
CA VAL A 125 11.67 -17.24 -3.09
C VAL A 125 12.88 -18.12 -2.79
N SER A 126 12.97 -18.70 -1.60
CA SER A 126 14.08 -19.60 -1.24
C SER A 126 14.11 -20.87 -2.09
N GLY A 127 12.93 -21.46 -2.36
CA GLY A 127 12.79 -22.64 -3.21
C GLY A 127 13.19 -22.38 -4.66
N SER A 128 12.80 -21.24 -5.22
CA SER A 128 13.18 -20.86 -6.58
C SER A 128 14.69 -20.63 -6.69
N LEU A 129 15.32 -20.03 -5.68
CA LEU A 129 16.78 -19.93 -5.59
C LEU A 129 17.45 -21.30 -5.57
N PHE A 130 16.90 -22.28 -4.85
CA PHE A 130 17.45 -23.62 -4.78
C PHE A 130 17.28 -24.42 -6.08
N PHE A 131 16.13 -24.29 -6.78
CA PHE A 131 15.83 -25.07 -7.99
C PHE A 131 16.34 -24.44 -9.29
N PHE A 132 16.35 -23.12 -9.38
CA PHE A 132 16.73 -22.40 -10.60
C PHE A 132 18.05 -21.61 -10.48
N GLY A 133 18.54 -21.43 -9.25
CA GLY A 133 19.64 -20.55 -8.93
C GLY A 133 20.99 -21.23 -8.85
N GLY A 134 21.53 -21.59 -10.00
CA GLY A 134 22.98 -21.76 -10.03
C GLY A 134 23.76 -20.48 -9.74
N ASN A 135 23.18 -19.28 -10.01
CA ASN A 135 23.87 -17.98 -9.88
C ASN A 135 22.93 -16.77 -9.75
N THR A 136 21.64 -16.95 -9.43
CA THR A 136 20.76 -15.81 -9.21
C THR A 136 20.70 -15.46 -7.71
N SER A 137 21.12 -14.25 -7.37
CA SER A 137 21.00 -13.71 -6.01
C SER A 137 19.52 -13.38 -5.71
N PRO A 138 19.11 -13.29 -4.42
CA PRO A 138 17.76 -12.81 -4.06
C PRO A 138 17.41 -11.48 -4.71
N GLU A 139 18.40 -10.70 -5.05
CA GLU A 139 18.36 -9.40 -5.72
C GLU A 139 17.89 -9.52 -7.16
N ASP A 140 18.40 -10.52 -7.90
CA ASP A 140 17.99 -10.76 -9.28
C ASP A 140 16.52 -11.15 -9.42
N MET A 141 15.97 -11.79 -8.37
CA MET A 141 14.55 -12.16 -8.33
C MET A 141 13.65 -10.98 -8.00
N MET A 142 14.07 -10.11 -7.08
CA MET A 142 13.31 -8.89 -6.76
C MET A 142 13.28 -7.97 -7.98
N THR A 143 14.38 -7.88 -8.72
CA THR A 143 14.48 -7.15 -9.98
C THR A 143 13.61 -7.78 -11.07
N ALA A 144 13.60 -9.11 -11.19
CA ALA A 144 12.77 -9.84 -12.14
C ALA A 144 11.27 -9.67 -11.83
N GLN A 145 10.89 -9.61 -10.56
CA GLN A 145 9.51 -9.42 -10.14
C GLN A 145 9.04 -7.97 -10.37
N MET A 146 9.90 -6.99 -10.17
CA MET A 146 9.65 -5.58 -10.53
C MET A 146 9.54 -5.40 -12.05
N THR A 147 10.38 -6.09 -12.82
CA THR A 147 10.34 -6.07 -14.30
C THR A 147 9.08 -6.74 -14.86
N ALA A 148 8.60 -7.82 -14.23
CA ALA A 148 7.38 -8.51 -14.62
C ALA A 148 6.11 -7.67 -14.38
N GLN A 149 6.16 -6.68 -13.49
CA GLN A 149 5.06 -5.74 -13.24
C GLN A 149 5.06 -4.50 -14.16
N GLY A 150 5.86 -4.50 -15.21
CA GLY A 150 5.80 -3.46 -16.25
C GLY A 150 6.63 -2.20 -15.97
N ILE A 151 7.56 -2.23 -15.02
CA ILE A 151 8.50 -1.14 -14.75
C ILE A 151 9.73 -1.33 -15.68
N ASN A 152 9.49 -1.30 -16.98
CA ASN A 152 10.53 -1.57 -17.99
C ASN A 152 11.55 -0.43 -18.17
N ASP A 153 11.28 0.77 -17.67
CA ASP A 153 12.14 1.94 -17.89
C ASP A 153 13.37 1.97 -16.93
N VAL A 154 13.42 1.10 -15.92
CA VAL A 154 14.53 1.05 -14.96
C VAL A 154 15.63 0.04 -15.37
N ALA A 155 15.35 -0.83 -16.33
CA ALA A 155 16.22 -1.97 -16.66
C ALA A 155 17.42 -1.65 -17.58
N ALA A 156 17.63 -0.41 -18.01
CA ALA A 156 18.65 -0.05 -19.01
C ALA A 156 20.09 0.16 -18.47
N GLY A 157 20.34 -0.05 -17.15
CA GLY A 157 21.65 0.13 -16.52
C GLY A 157 22.03 -1.03 -15.58
N SER A 158 22.27 -2.20 -16.12
CA SER A 158 22.25 -3.48 -15.41
C SER A 158 23.39 -3.81 -14.43
N SER A 159 24.39 -2.99 -14.23
CA SER A 159 25.48 -3.20 -13.25
C SER A 159 25.42 -2.27 -12.03
N ASP A 160 24.85 -1.08 -12.19
CA ASP A 160 24.72 -0.12 -11.08
C ASP A 160 23.44 -0.33 -10.27
N ILE A 161 22.43 -0.99 -10.85
CA ILE A 161 21.11 -1.20 -10.22
C ILE A 161 21.20 -2.21 -9.07
N SER A 162 21.98 -3.28 -9.22
CA SER A 162 22.13 -4.29 -8.17
C SER A 162 22.77 -3.71 -6.90
N ILE A 163 23.76 -2.85 -7.02
CA ILE A 163 24.42 -2.18 -5.91
C ILE A 163 23.47 -1.18 -5.25
N GLN A 164 22.73 -0.41 -6.05
CA GLN A 164 21.75 0.56 -5.55
C GLN A 164 20.59 -0.12 -4.81
N VAL A 165 20.07 -1.23 -5.34
CA VAL A 165 18.99 -2.02 -4.70
C VAL A 165 19.48 -2.60 -3.37
N GLN A 166 20.73 -3.08 -3.30
CA GLN A 166 21.32 -3.59 -2.08
C GLN A 166 21.48 -2.50 -1.00
N GLU A 167 21.95 -1.32 -1.37
CA GLU A 167 22.06 -0.17 -0.47
C GLU A 167 20.67 0.27 0.03
N ILE A 168 19.65 0.26 -0.82
CA ILE A 168 18.28 0.60 -0.47
C ILE A 168 17.69 -0.44 0.49
N ILE A 169 17.85 -1.74 0.22
CA ILE A 169 17.39 -2.81 1.10
C ILE A 169 18.04 -2.70 2.47
N ASN A 170 19.33 -2.37 2.52
CA ASN A 170 20.05 -2.20 3.79
C ASN A 170 19.67 -0.90 4.53
N SER A 171 19.22 0.13 3.82
CA SER A 171 18.79 1.40 4.43
C SER A 171 17.38 1.34 5.00
N ILE A 172 16.53 0.44 4.51
CA ILE A 172 15.14 0.29 4.97
C ILE A 172 15.09 -0.60 6.21
N ASN A 173 14.56 -0.07 7.31
CA ASN A 173 14.34 -0.85 8.52
C ASN A 173 13.07 -1.71 8.41
N PHE A 174 13.19 -2.88 7.75
CA PHE A 174 12.07 -3.81 7.57
C PHE A 174 11.41 -4.25 8.87
N GLY A 175 12.16 -4.31 9.97
CA GLY A 175 11.62 -4.65 11.30
C GLY A 175 10.63 -3.59 11.79
N MET A 176 10.97 -2.31 11.65
CA MET A 176 10.09 -1.20 12.00
C MET A 176 8.85 -1.18 11.10
N ILE A 177 9.03 -1.31 9.79
CA ILE A 177 7.93 -1.34 8.82
C ILE A 177 6.97 -2.49 9.12
N GLY A 178 7.49 -3.70 9.35
CA GLY A 178 6.66 -4.86 9.67
C GLY A 178 5.88 -4.70 10.97
N THR A 179 6.51 -4.15 12.02
CA THR A 179 5.84 -3.89 13.30
C THR A 179 4.75 -2.84 13.14
N CYS A 180 5.04 -1.72 12.48
CA CYS A 180 4.07 -0.68 12.21
C CYS A 180 2.93 -1.19 11.32
N PHE A 181 3.24 -2.00 10.29
CA PHE A 181 2.23 -2.62 9.44
C PHE A 181 1.22 -3.43 10.26
N VAL A 182 1.69 -4.29 11.16
CA VAL A 182 0.81 -5.10 12.02
C VAL A 182 -0.03 -4.23 12.93
N LEU A 183 0.55 -3.19 13.53
CA LEU A 183 -0.16 -2.27 14.41
C LEU A 183 -1.25 -1.49 13.66
N TYR A 184 -0.92 -0.89 12.52
CA TYR A 184 -1.89 -0.15 11.70
C TYR A 184 -2.93 -1.06 11.05
N PHE A 185 -2.56 -2.30 10.73
CA PHE A 185 -3.50 -3.31 10.27
C PHE A 185 -4.54 -3.63 11.35
N ILE A 186 -4.09 -3.91 12.58
CA ILE A 186 -4.99 -4.23 13.71
C ILE A 186 -5.88 -3.01 14.02
N GLY A 187 -5.30 -1.82 14.20
CA GLY A 187 -6.04 -0.60 14.52
C GLY A 187 -7.05 -0.23 13.44
N GLY A 188 -6.61 -0.21 12.17
CA GLY A 188 -7.48 0.07 11.02
C GLY A 188 -8.57 -0.97 10.85
N TYR A 189 -8.23 -2.26 10.97
CA TYR A 189 -9.20 -3.32 10.91
C TYR A 189 -10.28 -3.19 12.01
N LEU A 190 -9.89 -3.01 13.27
CA LEU A 190 -10.84 -2.89 14.38
C LEU A 190 -11.80 -1.70 14.19
N LEU A 191 -11.27 -0.56 13.78
CA LEU A 191 -12.05 0.65 13.52
C LEU A 191 -13.09 0.41 12.40
N TYR A 192 -12.64 -0.08 11.26
CA TYR A 192 -13.53 -0.30 10.13
C TYR A 192 -14.46 -1.49 10.34
N ALA A 193 -14.01 -2.57 10.99
CA ALA A 193 -14.84 -3.71 11.35
C ALA A 193 -16.00 -3.29 12.29
N ALA A 194 -15.75 -2.37 13.23
CA ALA A 194 -16.81 -1.82 14.08
C ALA A 194 -17.83 -1.02 13.26
N LEU A 195 -17.40 -0.21 12.28
CA LEU A 195 -18.31 0.49 11.36
C LEU A 195 -19.13 -0.47 10.51
N PHE A 196 -18.48 -1.48 9.92
CA PHE A 196 -19.15 -2.50 9.12
C PHE A 196 -20.12 -3.33 9.95
N ALA A 197 -19.77 -3.67 11.21
CA ALA A 197 -20.66 -4.35 12.13
C ALA A 197 -21.88 -3.49 12.48
N ALA A 198 -21.69 -2.18 12.71
CA ALA A 198 -22.80 -1.24 12.98
C ALA A 198 -23.75 -1.17 11.77
N ILE A 199 -23.23 -1.07 10.54
CA ILE A 199 -24.05 -1.11 9.33
C ILE A 199 -24.79 -2.44 9.22
N GLY A 200 -24.09 -3.58 9.36
CA GLY A 200 -24.72 -4.91 9.30
C GLY A 200 -25.85 -5.09 10.32
N SER A 201 -25.71 -4.50 11.51
CA SER A 201 -26.76 -4.53 12.52
C SER A 201 -27.98 -3.64 12.19
N ALA A 202 -27.77 -2.53 11.47
CA ALA A 202 -28.81 -1.60 11.07
C ALA A 202 -29.64 -2.11 9.89
N LEU A 203 -29.04 -2.89 8.99
CA LEU A 203 -29.69 -3.39 7.79
C LEU A 203 -30.77 -4.45 8.09
N GLU A 204 -31.89 -4.38 7.39
CA GLU A 204 -32.96 -5.39 7.45
C GLU A 204 -32.91 -6.37 6.27
N GLN A 205 -32.46 -5.89 5.11
CA GLN A 205 -32.40 -6.69 3.88
C GLN A 205 -31.00 -6.62 3.27
N GLN A 206 -30.58 -7.71 2.64
CA GLN A 206 -29.28 -7.78 1.96
C GLN A 206 -29.17 -6.82 0.76
N GLU A 207 -30.31 -6.51 0.14
CA GLU A 207 -30.39 -5.62 -1.03
C GLU A 207 -29.97 -4.18 -0.71
N ASP A 208 -30.19 -3.73 0.53
CA ASP A 208 -29.84 -2.37 0.97
C ASP A 208 -28.36 -2.19 1.30
N THR A 209 -27.60 -3.30 1.36
CA THR A 209 -26.17 -3.31 1.76
C THR A 209 -25.35 -2.32 0.95
N GLN A 210 -25.53 -2.26 -0.35
CA GLN A 210 -24.74 -1.40 -1.23
C GLN A 210 -24.92 0.09 -0.92
N GLN A 211 -26.13 0.52 -0.59
CA GLN A 211 -26.43 1.92 -0.28
C GLN A 211 -25.72 2.36 1.00
N PHE A 212 -25.77 1.51 2.04
CA PHE A 212 -25.13 1.80 3.33
C PHE A 212 -23.61 1.63 3.32
N MET A 213 -23.07 0.81 2.43
CA MET A 213 -21.61 0.71 2.22
C MET A 213 -21.02 1.93 1.52
N THR A 214 -21.80 2.63 0.69
CA THR A 214 -21.31 3.74 -0.13
C THR A 214 -20.56 4.81 0.66
N PRO A 215 -21.03 5.30 1.83
CA PRO A 215 -20.30 6.29 2.62
C PRO A 215 -18.93 5.80 3.10
N ILE A 216 -18.84 4.54 3.53
CA ILE A 216 -17.56 3.95 3.96
C ILE A 216 -16.61 3.80 2.77
N MET A 217 -17.11 3.31 1.63
CA MET A 217 -16.33 3.18 0.41
C MET A 217 -15.80 4.52 -0.08
N LEU A 218 -16.61 5.60 0.03
CA LEU A 218 -16.18 6.94 -0.32
C LEU A 218 -15.05 7.43 0.61
N LEU A 219 -15.19 7.19 1.92
CA LEU A 219 -14.16 7.53 2.91
C LEU A 219 -12.85 6.76 2.64
N MET A 220 -12.94 5.47 2.35
CA MET A 220 -11.80 4.63 2.02
C MET A 220 -11.16 5.04 0.70
N ALA A 221 -11.96 5.37 -0.33
CA ALA A 221 -11.46 5.89 -1.59
C ALA A 221 -10.71 7.21 -1.39
N PHE A 222 -11.25 8.12 -0.57
CA PHE A 222 -10.56 9.36 -0.21
C PHE A 222 -9.22 9.07 0.48
N SER A 223 -9.18 8.12 1.41
CA SER A 223 -7.95 7.71 2.09
C SER A 223 -6.90 7.16 1.12
N LEU A 224 -7.34 6.37 0.12
CA LEU A 224 -6.45 5.84 -0.92
C LEU A 224 -5.90 6.97 -1.81
N TYR A 225 -6.74 7.92 -2.23
CA TYR A 225 -6.29 9.07 -3.02
C TYR A 225 -5.32 9.96 -2.23
N ALA A 226 -5.59 10.19 -0.94
CA ALA A 226 -4.68 10.91 -0.06
C ALA A 226 -3.35 10.17 0.08
N GLY A 227 -3.36 8.83 0.14
CA GLY A 227 -2.17 7.99 0.13
C GLY A 227 -1.36 8.16 -1.15
N ILE A 228 -2.00 8.03 -2.33
CA ILE A 228 -1.34 8.20 -3.63
C ILE A 228 -0.72 9.62 -3.76
N TYR A 229 -1.44 10.65 -3.31
CA TYR A 229 -0.89 12.01 -3.30
C TYR A 229 0.33 12.13 -2.39
N SER A 230 0.31 11.44 -1.24
CA SER A 230 1.39 11.46 -0.24
C SER A 230 2.68 10.78 -0.73
N MET A 231 2.61 9.93 -1.77
CA MET A 231 3.81 9.35 -2.41
C MET A 231 4.74 10.43 -2.98
N ASN A 232 4.16 11.45 -3.61
CA ASN A 232 4.94 12.53 -4.22
C ASN A 232 5.35 13.61 -3.20
N ASN A 233 4.60 13.73 -2.09
CA ASN A 233 4.81 14.71 -1.03
C ASN A 233 4.56 14.08 0.35
N PRO A 234 5.46 13.21 0.86
CA PRO A 234 5.26 12.52 2.13
C PRO A 234 5.22 13.45 3.34
N ASP A 235 5.91 14.60 3.27
CA ASP A 235 5.93 15.63 4.32
C ASP A 235 4.93 16.78 4.03
N GLY A 236 4.07 16.61 3.03
CA GLY A 236 3.07 17.60 2.66
C GLY A 236 1.95 17.75 3.71
N PRO A 237 1.29 18.93 3.78
CA PRO A 237 0.24 19.17 4.77
C PRO A 237 -0.93 18.19 4.66
N LEU A 238 -1.30 17.75 3.45
CA LEU A 238 -2.35 16.76 3.26
C LEU A 238 -1.91 15.40 3.78
N ALA A 239 -0.68 14.97 3.51
CA ALA A 239 -0.11 13.72 4.02
C ALA A 239 -0.10 13.72 5.55
N PHE A 240 0.35 14.82 6.16
CA PHE A 240 0.38 14.97 7.62
C PHE A 240 -1.02 14.87 8.23
N TRP A 241 -1.99 15.70 7.80
CA TRP A 241 -3.32 15.70 8.39
C TRP A 241 -4.07 14.39 8.17
N CYS A 242 -4.00 13.81 6.95
CA CYS A 242 -4.64 12.53 6.68
C CYS A 242 -3.99 11.36 7.42
N SER A 243 -2.72 11.44 7.79
CA SER A 243 -2.08 10.43 8.63
C SER A 243 -2.44 10.55 10.11
N MET A 244 -3.00 11.68 10.55
CA MET A 244 -3.45 11.88 11.94
C MET A 244 -4.93 11.53 12.17
N ILE A 245 -5.74 11.56 11.11
CA ILE A 245 -7.16 11.22 11.21
C ILE A 245 -7.31 9.70 11.30
N PRO A 246 -7.97 9.14 12.34
CA PRO A 246 -8.03 7.69 12.58
C PRO A 246 -8.57 6.88 11.40
N PHE A 247 -9.52 7.46 10.62
CA PHE A 247 -10.11 6.77 9.48
C PHE A 247 -9.16 6.68 8.27
N THR A 248 -8.34 7.67 8.04
CA THR A 248 -7.42 7.71 6.89
C THR A 248 -6.02 7.25 7.27
N SER A 249 -5.67 7.35 8.54
CA SER A 249 -4.35 7.04 9.10
C SER A 249 -3.82 5.65 8.70
N PRO A 250 -4.56 4.53 8.82
CA PRO A 250 -4.01 3.21 8.52
C PRO A 250 -3.56 3.05 7.07
N ILE A 251 -4.18 3.80 6.17
CA ILE A 251 -3.89 3.76 4.73
C ILE A 251 -2.77 4.74 4.38
N VAL A 252 -2.90 6.01 4.82
CA VAL A 252 -1.96 7.08 4.45
C VAL A 252 -0.61 6.91 5.14
N MET A 253 -0.59 6.46 6.40
CA MET A 253 0.65 6.27 7.14
C MET A 253 1.52 5.17 6.52
N MET A 254 0.91 4.14 5.92
CA MET A 254 1.67 3.09 5.23
C MET A 254 2.46 3.60 4.03
N VAL A 255 1.93 4.59 3.31
CA VAL A 255 2.69 5.25 2.23
C VAL A 255 3.89 6.01 2.77
N ARG A 256 3.70 6.70 3.90
CA ARG A 256 4.73 7.57 4.49
C ARG A 256 5.83 6.79 5.22
N LEU A 257 5.51 5.59 5.73
CA LEU A 257 6.38 4.81 6.58
C LEU A 257 7.79 4.54 6.00
N PRO A 258 7.96 4.22 4.69
CA PRO A 258 9.28 4.03 4.11
C PRO A 258 10.12 5.30 3.96
N PHE A 259 9.55 6.48 4.25
CA PHE A 259 10.22 7.79 4.13
C PHE A 259 10.81 8.30 5.46
N ASP A 260 11.10 7.41 6.42
CA ASP A 260 11.69 7.73 7.73
C ASP A 260 10.93 8.83 8.49
N ILE A 261 9.68 8.52 8.86
CA ILE A 261 8.83 9.43 9.64
C ILE A 261 9.31 9.49 11.09
N PRO A 262 9.31 10.67 11.72
CA PRO A 262 9.65 10.78 13.12
C PRO A 262 8.70 9.99 14.02
N VAL A 263 9.25 9.28 15.00
CA VAL A 263 8.51 8.35 15.88
C VAL A 263 7.34 9.02 16.61
N TRP A 264 7.44 10.34 16.91
CA TRP A 264 6.35 11.07 17.54
C TRP A 264 5.10 11.19 16.66
N GLU A 265 5.26 11.30 15.32
CA GLU A 265 4.13 11.29 14.38
C GLU A 265 3.46 9.92 14.36
N LEU A 266 4.24 8.83 14.39
CA LEU A 266 3.71 7.48 14.49
C LEU A 266 2.91 7.28 15.78
N ALA A 267 3.45 7.73 16.91
CA ALA A 267 2.78 7.63 18.20
C ALA A 267 1.49 8.46 18.23
N LEU A 268 1.52 9.68 17.69
CA LEU A 268 0.34 10.56 17.64
C LEU A 268 -0.75 10.02 16.71
N SER A 269 -0.35 9.45 15.58
CA SER A 269 -1.28 8.87 14.60
C SER A 269 -1.99 7.62 15.13
N PHE A 270 -1.37 6.90 16.07
CA PHE A 270 -1.93 5.69 16.66
C PHE A 270 -2.77 5.97 17.91
N ALA A 271 -2.58 7.11 18.58
CA ALA A 271 -3.31 7.53 19.80
C ALA A 271 -4.72 8.05 19.47
#